data_ce46f000870be7340866dcee8aec90a8
#
_entry.id   ce46f000870be7340866dcee8aec90a8
#
_cell.length_a   1.000
_cell.length_b   1.000
_cell.length_c   1.000
_cell.angle_alpha   90.00
_cell.angle_beta   90.00
_cell.angle_gamma   90.00
#
_symmetry.space_group_name_H-M   'P 1'
#
loop_
_entity.id
_entity.type
_entity.pdbx_description
1 polymer ?
#
loop_
_entity_poly.entity_id
_entity_poly.type
_entity_poly.pdbx_seq_one_letter_code
_entity_poly.pdbx_strand_id
1 'polypeptide(L)'
;MRTAALVAASSFNAAAFLRFYEQHPYDDIVAVDAGYAHLQAIGVTPTLVVGDFDSLGFVPSDIPTVRFPEEKDDSDLGLALDWCADNDIDSVSVYGAFAGRLDHTFAAIQTMAGFALGMHRAVRGISDTAQLVIMPGGHRLLMPGADQGSDFCALPKEQRTVSVISLSDCSRGVTIQGMKYELGGGDLTNRCSLGLSNELIG
;
A
#
# COMPACT_ATOMS: atom_id res chain seq x y z
N MET A 1 2.82 -6.29 -17.49
CA MET A 1 2.24 -5.62 -16.31
C MET A 1 3.40 -4.95 -15.60
N ARG A 2 3.45 -3.61 -15.64
CA ARG A 2 4.52 -2.82 -15.03
C ARG A 2 4.20 -2.56 -13.55
N THR A 3 5.19 -2.75 -12.68
CA THR A 3 5.01 -2.74 -11.23
C THR A 3 5.90 -1.70 -10.57
N ALA A 4 5.40 -1.02 -9.53
CA ALA A 4 6.20 -0.08 -8.76
C ALA A 4 6.10 -0.32 -7.25
N ALA A 5 7.22 -0.10 -6.56
CA ALA A 5 7.28 0.07 -5.12
C ALA A 5 7.50 1.54 -4.78
N LEU A 6 6.61 2.14 -4.01
CA LEU A 6 6.79 3.46 -3.40
C LEU A 6 7.26 3.26 -1.96
N VAL A 7 8.40 3.82 -1.59
CA VAL A 7 8.95 3.71 -0.23
C VAL A 7 8.97 5.10 0.40
N ALA A 8 8.06 5.31 1.37
CA ALA A 8 7.92 6.56 2.09
C ALA A 8 8.72 6.58 3.42
N ALA A 9 8.70 7.71 4.10
CA ALA A 9 9.61 8.03 5.20
C ALA A 9 9.27 7.38 6.55
N SER A 10 8.06 6.80 6.72
CA SER A 10 7.62 6.23 8.00
C SER A 10 8.27 4.86 8.27
N SER A 11 7.81 4.10 9.27
CA SER A 11 8.37 2.77 9.58
C SER A 11 8.39 1.86 8.35
N PHE A 12 9.55 1.27 8.08
CA PHE A 12 9.80 0.47 6.89
C PHE A 12 10.33 -0.92 7.26
N ASN A 13 9.57 -1.96 6.94
CA ASN A 13 9.99 -3.34 7.14
C ASN A 13 10.92 -3.81 6.01
N ALA A 14 12.22 -3.59 6.21
CA ALA A 14 13.27 -3.96 5.26
C ALA A 14 13.26 -5.46 4.91
N ALA A 15 13.05 -6.33 5.90
CA ALA A 15 13.03 -7.78 5.67
C ALA A 15 11.84 -8.22 4.82
N ALA A 16 10.65 -7.65 5.06
CA ALA A 16 9.46 -7.93 4.25
C ALA A 16 9.63 -7.39 2.82
N PHE A 17 10.19 -6.19 2.67
CA PHE A 17 10.48 -5.61 1.36
C PHE A 17 11.46 -6.48 0.56
N LEU A 18 12.62 -6.83 1.12
CA LEU A 18 13.64 -7.61 0.44
C LEU A 18 13.13 -8.99 0.04
N ARG A 19 12.42 -9.69 0.93
CA ARG A 19 11.83 -10.99 0.63
C ARG A 19 10.85 -10.94 -0.55
N PHE A 20 9.99 -9.91 -0.59
CA PHE A 20 9.06 -9.75 -1.71
C PHE A 20 9.81 -9.36 -2.99
N TYR A 21 10.76 -8.44 -2.90
CA TYR A 21 11.56 -7.95 -4.03
C TYR A 21 12.43 -9.03 -4.67
N GLU A 22 13.01 -9.92 -3.87
CA GLU A 22 13.78 -11.08 -4.37
C GLU A 22 12.93 -12.07 -5.18
N GLN A 23 11.67 -12.27 -4.78
CA GLN A 23 10.74 -13.17 -5.45
C GLN A 23 10.03 -12.52 -6.64
N HIS A 24 9.74 -11.25 -6.53
CA HIS A 24 8.97 -10.46 -7.48
C HIS A 24 9.60 -9.06 -7.64
N PRO A 25 10.68 -8.93 -8.45
CA PRO A 25 11.32 -7.65 -8.67
C PRO A 25 10.32 -6.62 -9.22
N TYR A 26 10.38 -5.40 -8.69
CA TYR A 26 9.63 -4.27 -9.22
C TYR A 26 10.34 -3.70 -10.45
N ASP A 27 9.56 -3.25 -11.45
CA ASP A 27 10.09 -2.55 -12.60
C ASP A 27 10.59 -1.15 -12.20
N ASP A 28 9.91 -0.51 -11.24
CA ASP A 28 10.28 0.78 -10.67
C ASP A 28 10.30 0.73 -9.15
N ILE A 29 11.32 1.36 -8.56
CA ILE A 29 11.41 1.61 -7.12
C ILE A 29 11.50 3.13 -6.95
N VAL A 30 10.47 3.72 -6.37
CA VAL A 30 10.36 5.16 -6.16
C VAL A 30 10.56 5.46 -4.68
N ALA A 31 11.61 6.18 -4.35
CA ALA A 31 11.77 6.72 -3.01
C ALA A 31 10.93 8.00 -2.87
N VAL A 32 10.12 8.06 -1.83
CA VAL A 32 9.28 9.21 -1.52
C VAL A 32 9.90 9.93 -0.33
N ASP A 33 10.48 11.10 -0.59
CA ASP A 33 11.21 11.92 0.37
C ASP A 33 12.24 11.10 1.19
N ALA A 34 12.23 11.16 2.52
CA ALA A 34 13.16 10.42 3.38
C ALA A 34 13.07 8.88 3.27
N GLY A 35 12.12 8.32 2.52
CA GLY A 35 12.11 6.91 2.12
C GLY A 35 13.38 6.48 1.36
N TYR A 36 14.09 7.43 0.77
CA TYR A 36 15.40 7.22 0.17
C TYR A 36 16.42 6.64 1.17
N ALA A 37 16.43 7.12 2.42
CA ALA A 37 17.33 6.62 3.45
C ALA A 37 17.06 5.14 3.81
N HIS A 38 15.79 4.71 3.76
CA HIS A 38 15.43 3.30 3.97
C HIS A 38 16.03 2.39 2.90
N LEU A 39 15.93 2.79 1.64
CA LEU A 39 16.48 2.03 0.53
C LEU A 39 18.01 2.00 0.55
N GLN A 40 18.65 3.12 0.86
CA GLN A 40 20.12 3.18 1.04
C GLN A 40 20.59 2.20 2.14
N ALA A 41 19.86 2.16 3.27
CA ALA A 41 20.25 1.31 4.41
C ALA A 41 20.25 -0.19 4.06
N ILE A 42 19.50 -0.61 3.05
CA ILE A 42 19.44 -2.00 2.58
C ILE A 42 20.17 -2.22 1.25
N GLY A 43 20.90 -1.23 0.75
CA GLY A 43 21.68 -1.34 -0.48
C GLY A 43 20.85 -1.41 -1.77
N VAL A 44 19.60 -0.95 -1.74
CA VAL A 44 18.72 -0.89 -2.92
C VAL A 44 18.76 0.51 -3.51
N THR A 45 19.08 0.61 -4.79
CA THR A 45 19.08 1.87 -5.51
C THR A 45 17.70 2.11 -6.13
N PRO A 46 16.98 3.20 -5.78
CA PRO A 46 15.72 3.52 -6.43
C PRO A 46 15.92 3.94 -7.88
N THR A 47 14.89 3.75 -8.70
CA THR A 47 14.85 4.24 -10.09
C THR A 47 14.50 5.72 -10.17
N LEU A 48 13.85 6.24 -9.12
CA LEU A 48 13.40 7.63 -9.00
C LEU A 48 13.34 8.05 -7.54
N VAL A 49 13.62 9.31 -7.27
CA VAL A 49 13.35 9.96 -5.97
C VAL A 49 12.39 11.12 -6.17
N VAL A 50 11.33 11.18 -5.38
CA VAL A 50 10.26 12.19 -5.44
C VAL A 50 10.15 12.88 -4.09
N GLY A 51 10.10 14.20 -4.04
CA GLY A 51 9.89 14.95 -2.80
C GLY A 51 10.36 16.39 -2.89
N ASP A 52 10.27 17.13 -1.77
CA ASP A 52 10.85 18.46 -1.62
C ASP A 52 12.27 18.40 -1.04
N PHE A 53 12.67 17.25 -0.48
CA PHE A 53 13.99 16.93 0.10
C PHE A 53 14.32 17.70 1.38
N ASP A 54 13.32 18.30 2.04
CA ASP A 54 13.53 19.01 3.30
C ASP A 54 14.00 18.06 4.40
N SER A 55 13.37 16.90 4.51
CA SER A 55 13.68 15.85 5.50
C SER A 55 15.02 15.16 5.23
N LEU A 56 15.48 15.10 3.98
CA LEU A 56 16.79 14.52 3.62
C LEU A 56 17.94 15.50 3.80
N GLY A 57 17.69 16.82 3.68
CA GLY A 57 18.72 17.86 3.75
C GLY A 57 19.68 17.89 2.55
N PHE A 58 19.49 17.05 1.55
CA PHE A 58 20.24 17.04 0.29
C PHE A 58 19.38 16.45 -0.84
N VAL A 59 19.74 16.77 -2.09
CA VAL A 59 19.13 16.17 -3.29
C VAL A 59 20.07 15.10 -3.84
N PRO A 60 19.65 13.85 -4.01
CA PRO A 60 20.46 12.81 -4.64
C PRO A 60 20.88 13.24 -6.07
N SER A 61 22.17 13.17 -6.40
CA SER A 61 22.69 13.64 -7.69
C SER A 61 22.81 12.53 -8.74
N ASP A 62 22.88 11.27 -8.29
CA ASP A 62 23.21 10.13 -9.13
C ASP A 62 21.98 9.32 -9.55
N ILE A 63 20.79 9.78 -9.16
CA ILE A 63 19.51 9.13 -9.41
C ILE A 63 18.54 10.17 -9.98
N PRO A 64 17.69 9.81 -10.94
CA PRO A 64 16.62 10.69 -11.40
C PRO A 64 15.79 11.22 -10.23
N THR A 65 15.57 12.52 -10.19
CA THR A 65 14.80 13.16 -9.12
C THR A 65 13.68 14.03 -9.69
N VAL A 66 12.52 13.98 -9.04
CA VAL A 66 11.42 14.92 -9.30
C VAL A 66 11.23 15.75 -8.04
N ARG A 67 11.59 17.03 -8.12
CA ARG A 67 11.47 17.95 -7.01
C ARG A 67 10.18 18.73 -7.09
N PHE A 68 9.46 18.76 -5.96
CA PHE A 68 8.27 19.59 -5.78
C PHE A 68 8.53 20.75 -4.81
N PRO A 69 7.78 21.84 -4.89
CA PRO A 69 7.81 22.90 -3.88
C PRO A 69 7.41 22.38 -2.50
N GLU A 70 7.93 22.96 -1.41
CA GLU A 70 7.49 22.67 -0.04
C GLU A 70 6.01 23.07 0.15
N GLU A 71 5.62 24.23 -0.36
CA GLU A 71 4.22 24.69 -0.39
C GLU A 71 3.52 24.08 -1.60
N LYS A 72 2.72 23.05 -1.36
CA LYS A 72 1.95 22.31 -2.38
C LYS A 72 0.64 21.80 -1.79
N ASP A 73 -0.34 21.59 -2.64
CA ASP A 73 -1.69 21.16 -2.23
C ASP A 73 -1.80 19.64 -2.02
N ASP A 74 -0.72 18.86 -2.27
CA ASP A 74 -0.71 17.41 -2.12
C ASP A 74 0.53 16.91 -1.37
N SER A 75 0.44 15.69 -0.83
CA SER A 75 1.55 15.00 -0.16
C SER A 75 2.54 14.44 -1.18
N ASP A 76 3.80 14.18 -0.74
CA ASP A 76 4.80 13.52 -1.60
C ASP A 76 4.33 12.14 -2.07
N LEU A 77 3.58 11.42 -1.23
CA LEU A 77 2.96 10.15 -1.61
C LEU A 77 1.92 10.33 -2.72
N GLY A 78 1.10 11.39 -2.66
CA GLY A 78 0.13 11.71 -3.70
C GLY A 78 0.82 11.95 -5.03
N LEU A 79 1.83 12.81 -5.04
CA LEU A 79 2.61 13.11 -6.23
C LEU A 79 3.36 11.88 -6.79
N ALA A 80 3.83 10.99 -5.94
CA ALA A 80 4.44 9.73 -6.38
C ALA A 80 3.41 8.78 -7.00
N LEU A 81 2.17 8.76 -6.49
CA LEU A 81 1.07 7.99 -7.07
C LEU A 81 0.62 8.60 -8.40
N ASP A 82 0.56 9.91 -8.53
CA ASP A 82 0.28 10.60 -9.79
C ASP A 82 1.35 10.28 -10.85
N TRP A 83 2.62 10.28 -10.44
CA TRP A 83 3.69 9.80 -11.32
C TRP A 83 3.46 8.35 -11.79
N CYS A 84 3.01 7.47 -10.91
CA CYS A 84 2.65 6.10 -11.30
C CYS A 84 1.51 6.07 -12.32
N ALA A 85 0.51 6.93 -12.17
CA ALA A 85 -0.59 7.05 -13.12
C ALA A 85 -0.11 7.52 -14.49
N ASP A 86 0.73 8.56 -14.52
CA ASP A 86 1.27 9.17 -15.75
C ASP A 86 2.25 8.23 -16.49
N ASN A 87 2.82 7.26 -15.80
CA ASN A 87 3.79 6.30 -16.36
C ASN A 87 3.21 4.89 -16.59
N ASP A 88 1.89 4.74 -16.62
CA ASP A 88 1.19 3.49 -16.91
C ASP A 88 1.59 2.33 -15.97
N ILE A 89 1.84 2.60 -14.69
CA ILE A 89 2.13 1.57 -13.71
C ILE A 89 0.85 0.76 -13.42
N ASP A 90 0.91 -0.55 -13.63
CA ASP A 90 -0.24 -1.44 -13.47
C ASP A 90 -0.51 -1.85 -12.03
N SER A 91 0.53 -1.99 -11.21
CA SER A 91 0.43 -2.42 -9.82
C SER A 91 1.38 -1.64 -8.94
N VAL A 92 0.85 -1.06 -7.88
CA VAL A 92 1.61 -0.24 -6.93
C VAL A 92 1.58 -0.87 -5.55
N SER A 93 2.76 -0.95 -4.92
CA SER A 93 2.93 -1.33 -3.52
C SER A 93 3.56 -0.17 -2.74
N VAL A 94 2.91 0.28 -1.69
CA VAL A 94 3.34 1.41 -0.84
C VAL A 94 3.89 0.87 0.48
N TYR A 95 5.11 1.24 0.80
CA TYR A 95 5.84 0.91 2.02
C TYR A 95 6.15 2.18 2.79
N GLY A 96 6.32 2.07 4.11
CA GLY A 96 6.77 3.19 4.94
C GLY A 96 5.76 4.34 5.06
N ALA A 97 4.45 4.08 4.90
CA ALA A 97 3.42 5.10 4.96
C ALA A 97 2.41 4.95 6.12
N PHE A 98 2.54 3.91 6.97
CA PHE A 98 1.48 3.49 7.90
C PHE A 98 1.94 3.39 9.35
N ALA A 99 2.82 4.27 9.80
CA ALA A 99 3.29 4.31 11.19
C ALA A 99 3.56 5.73 11.67
N GLY A 100 3.69 5.90 12.97
CA GLY A 100 3.96 7.18 13.60
C GLY A 100 2.70 8.05 13.74
N ARG A 101 2.62 9.12 13.01
CA ARG A 101 1.50 10.07 13.06
C ARG A 101 0.23 9.47 12.46
N LEU A 102 -0.84 9.46 13.23
CA LEU A 102 -2.13 8.90 12.81
C LEU A 102 -2.75 9.67 11.64
N ASP A 103 -2.63 10.99 11.63
CA ASP A 103 -3.11 11.85 10.55
C ASP A 103 -2.41 11.54 9.21
N HIS A 104 -1.10 11.29 9.21
CA HIS A 104 -0.36 10.85 8.03
C HIS A 104 -0.82 9.47 7.53
N THR A 105 -1.09 8.54 8.44
CA THR A 105 -1.64 7.23 8.07
C THR A 105 -3.01 7.36 7.41
N PHE A 106 -3.91 8.19 7.96
CA PHE A 106 -5.21 8.44 7.35
C PHE A 106 -5.08 9.12 5.99
N ALA A 107 -4.23 10.14 5.88
CA ALA A 107 -3.98 10.81 4.61
C ALA A 107 -3.45 9.84 3.56
N ALA A 108 -2.48 8.98 3.90
CA ALA A 108 -1.95 7.96 3.00
C ALA A 108 -3.05 7.00 2.51
N ILE A 109 -3.93 6.52 3.39
CA ILE A 109 -5.06 5.66 3.02
C ILE A 109 -6.01 6.38 2.08
N GLN A 110 -6.35 7.65 2.34
CA GLN A 110 -7.22 8.44 1.47
C GLN A 110 -6.60 8.71 0.10
N THR A 111 -5.33 9.08 0.05
CA THR A 111 -4.58 9.30 -1.19
C THR A 111 -4.53 8.02 -2.04
N MET A 112 -4.20 6.89 -1.42
CA MET A 112 -4.23 5.58 -2.09
C MET A 112 -5.64 5.20 -2.58
N ALA A 113 -6.69 5.54 -1.84
CA ALA A 113 -8.07 5.29 -2.26
C ALA A 113 -8.45 6.15 -3.47
N GLY A 114 -8.04 7.42 -3.49
CA GLY A 114 -8.20 8.31 -4.63
C GLY A 114 -7.52 7.76 -5.89
N PHE A 115 -6.26 7.34 -5.75
CA PHE A 115 -5.50 6.69 -6.84
C PHE A 115 -6.18 5.41 -7.32
N ALA A 116 -6.55 4.50 -6.42
CA ALA A 116 -7.20 3.23 -6.78
C ALA A 116 -8.51 3.47 -7.55
N LEU A 117 -9.30 4.46 -7.13
CA LEU A 117 -10.55 4.83 -7.79
C LEU A 117 -10.30 5.46 -9.16
N GLY A 118 -9.37 6.41 -9.26
CA GLY A 118 -9.05 7.12 -10.51
C GLY A 118 -8.48 6.19 -11.59
N MET A 119 -7.58 5.29 -11.19
CA MET A 119 -6.96 4.31 -12.10
C MET A 119 -7.81 3.07 -12.32
N HIS A 120 -8.88 2.87 -11.55
CA HIS A 120 -9.67 1.65 -11.51
C HIS A 120 -8.80 0.39 -11.26
N ARG A 121 -7.82 0.49 -10.38
CA ARG A 121 -6.84 -0.54 -10.05
C ARG A 121 -6.68 -0.68 -8.54
N ALA A 122 -6.31 -1.88 -8.10
CA ALA A 122 -5.97 -2.09 -6.70
C ALA A 122 -4.58 -1.53 -6.37
N VAL A 123 -4.42 -0.98 -5.18
CA VAL A 123 -3.14 -0.54 -4.63
C VAL A 123 -2.89 -1.24 -3.29
N ARG A 124 -1.65 -1.64 -3.03
CA ARG A 124 -1.25 -2.31 -1.80
C ARG A 124 -0.51 -1.37 -0.88
N GLY A 125 -0.76 -1.50 0.42
CA GLY A 125 0.03 -0.88 1.47
C GLY A 125 0.64 -1.95 2.36
N ILE A 126 1.92 -1.84 2.69
CA ILE A 126 2.63 -2.80 3.52
C ILE A 126 3.23 -2.07 4.72
N SER A 127 2.84 -2.50 5.93
CA SER A 127 3.41 -2.04 7.18
C SER A 127 4.15 -3.18 7.89
N ASP A 128 4.70 -2.90 9.07
CA ASP A 128 5.38 -3.89 9.91
C ASP A 128 4.45 -5.00 10.40
N THR A 129 3.16 -4.70 10.56
CA THR A 129 2.19 -5.57 11.22
C THR A 129 0.98 -5.93 10.37
N ALA A 130 0.79 -5.28 9.22
CA ALA A 130 -0.39 -5.46 8.39
C ALA A 130 -0.11 -5.25 6.91
N GLN A 131 -0.93 -5.87 6.09
CA GLN A 131 -1.05 -5.55 4.67
C GLN A 131 -2.44 -4.95 4.42
N LEU A 132 -2.47 -3.94 3.59
CA LEU A 132 -3.66 -3.22 3.16
C LEU A 132 -3.82 -3.43 1.66
N VAL A 133 -5.02 -3.75 1.20
CA VAL A 133 -5.37 -3.73 -0.23
C VAL A 133 -6.56 -2.82 -0.40
N ILE A 134 -6.36 -1.72 -1.10
CA ILE A 134 -7.43 -0.79 -1.47
C ILE A 134 -7.79 -1.07 -2.92
N MET A 135 -9.08 -1.32 -3.18
CA MET A 135 -9.56 -1.64 -4.51
C MET A 135 -10.92 -0.99 -4.78
N PRO A 136 -11.17 -0.55 -6.01
CA PRO A 136 -12.48 -0.03 -6.41
C PRO A 136 -13.52 -1.15 -6.53
N GLY A 137 -14.78 -0.77 -6.67
CA GLY A 137 -15.86 -1.73 -6.91
C GLY A 137 -15.64 -2.60 -8.17
N GLY A 138 -16.21 -3.81 -8.17
CA GLY A 138 -16.06 -4.78 -9.25
C GLY A 138 -14.78 -5.63 -9.21
N HIS A 139 -13.91 -5.40 -8.22
CA HIS A 139 -12.69 -6.18 -8.03
C HIS A 139 -12.90 -7.36 -7.10
N ARG A 140 -12.02 -8.37 -7.25
CA ARG A 140 -11.98 -9.55 -6.38
C ARG A 140 -10.57 -9.72 -5.83
N LEU A 141 -10.45 -9.88 -4.52
CA LEU A 141 -9.23 -10.32 -3.87
C LEU A 141 -9.35 -11.81 -3.55
N LEU A 142 -8.42 -12.60 -4.06
CA LEU A 142 -8.27 -14.01 -3.71
C LEU A 142 -7.11 -14.12 -2.73
N MET A 143 -7.38 -14.63 -1.54
CA MET A 143 -6.34 -14.93 -0.57
C MET A 143 -5.93 -16.40 -0.74
N PRO A 144 -4.62 -16.69 -0.80
CA PRO A 144 -4.16 -18.08 -0.92
C PRO A 144 -4.59 -18.88 0.30
N GLY A 145 -5.05 -20.11 0.07
CA GLY A 145 -5.37 -21.06 1.13
C GLY A 145 -4.12 -21.54 1.90
N ALA A 146 -4.34 -22.18 3.05
CA ALA A 146 -3.26 -22.66 3.90
C ALA A 146 -2.30 -23.65 3.21
N ASP A 147 -2.77 -24.35 2.20
CA ASP A 147 -2.05 -25.31 1.38
C ASP A 147 -1.17 -24.68 0.28
N GLN A 148 -1.29 -23.39 0.05
CA GLN A 148 -0.56 -22.68 -1.02
C GLN A 148 0.69 -21.93 -0.53
N GLY A 149 1.12 -22.18 0.71
CA GLY A 149 2.41 -21.69 1.23
C GLY A 149 2.52 -20.16 1.35
N SER A 150 1.40 -19.44 1.49
CA SER A 150 1.46 -18.00 1.68
C SER A 150 2.01 -17.65 3.07
N ASP A 151 2.80 -16.58 3.16
CA ASP A 151 3.29 -16.03 4.43
C ASP A 151 2.16 -15.72 5.42
N PHE A 152 0.98 -15.33 4.91
CA PHE A 152 -0.20 -15.09 5.74
C PHE A 152 -0.68 -16.38 6.44
N CYS A 153 -0.66 -17.51 5.75
CA CYS A 153 -1.05 -18.81 6.33
C CYS A 153 0.01 -19.39 7.27
N ALA A 154 1.25 -18.92 7.20
CA ALA A 154 2.31 -19.27 8.14
C ALA A 154 2.19 -18.53 9.48
N LEU A 155 1.39 -17.45 9.56
CA LEU A 155 1.15 -16.73 10.81
C LEU A 155 0.36 -17.60 11.81
N PRO A 156 0.54 -17.40 13.13
CA PRO A 156 -0.35 -17.93 14.15
C PRO A 156 -1.82 -17.55 13.87
N LYS A 157 -2.77 -18.42 14.23
CA LYS A 157 -4.22 -18.17 13.97
C LYS A 157 -4.69 -16.80 14.49
N GLU A 158 -4.17 -16.39 15.64
CA GLU A 158 -4.49 -15.13 16.30
C GLU A 158 -4.06 -13.90 15.49
N GLN A 159 -3.12 -14.08 14.55
CA GLN A 159 -2.62 -13.05 13.67
C GLN A 159 -3.21 -13.10 12.26
N ARG A 160 -4.08 -14.08 11.97
CA ARG A 160 -4.74 -14.21 10.66
C ARG A 160 -6.08 -13.47 10.60
N THR A 161 -6.10 -12.28 11.14
CA THR A 161 -7.29 -11.44 11.12
C THR A 161 -7.41 -10.70 9.80
N VAL A 162 -8.59 -10.75 9.21
CA VAL A 162 -8.91 -10.01 7.97
C VAL A 162 -10.04 -9.04 8.27
N SER A 163 -9.87 -7.79 7.88
CA SER A 163 -10.91 -6.78 7.99
C SER A 163 -11.27 -6.24 6.63
N VAL A 164 -12.56 -6.14 6.32
CA VAL A 164 -13.07 -5.52 5.11
C VAL A 164 -13.80 -4.24 5.50
N ILE A 165 -13.30 -3.11 5.04
CA ILE A 165 -13.75 -1.78 5.46
C ILE A 165 -14.15 -0.99 4.21
N SER A 166 -15.33 -0.36 4.25
CA SER A 166 -15.73 0.60 3.23
C SER A 166 -15.05 1.94 3.49
N LEU A 167 -14.30 2.44 2.51
CA LEU A 167 -13.73 3.79 2.52
C LEU A 167 -14.70 4.83 1.93
N SER A 168 -15.77 4.38 1.27
CA SER A 168 -16.86 5.21 0.76
C SER A 168 -18.07 5.17 1.70
N ASP A 169 -19.03 6.06 1.49
CA ASP A 169 -20.28 6.06 2.27
C ASP A 169 -21.00 4.71 2.24
N CYS A 170 -20.92 4.01 1.12
CA CYS A 170 -21.48 2.67 0.96
C CYS A 170 -20.77 1.87 -0.15
N SER A 171 -20.23 0.71 0.20
CA SER A 171 -19.77 -0.33 -0.73
C SER A 171 -20.89 -1.37 -0.86
N ARG A 172 -21.53 -1.42 -2.02
CA ARG A 172 -22.71 -2.28 -2.26
C ARG A 172 -22.32 -3.63 -2.86
N GLY A 173 -23.09 -4.65 -2.51
CA GLY A 173 -22.94 -5.99 -3.07
C GLY A 173 -21.65 -6.69 -2.67
N VAL A 174 -21.10 -6.37 -1.50
CA VAL A 174 -19.89 -6.98 -0.99
C VAL A 174 -20.12 -8.43 -0.64
N THR A 175 -19.26 -9.31 -1.14
CA THR A 175 -19.29 -10.74 -0.83
C THR A 175 -17.99 -11.16 -0.17
N ILE A 176 -18.09 -11.82 0.98
CA ILE A 176 -16.99 -12.39 1.76
C ILE A 176 -17.25 -13.87 1.90
N GLN A 177 -16.33 -14.72 1.44
CA GLN A 177 -16.45 -16.19 1.47
C GLN A 177 -15.19 -16.83 2.03
N GLY A 178 -15.34 -18.02 2.62
CA GLY A 178 -14.21 -18.77 3.20
C GLY A 178 -13.68 -18.16 4.50
N MET A 179 -14.50 -17.37 5.18
CA MET A 179 -14.20 -16.75 6.46
C MET A 179 -15.27 -17.12 7.51
N LYS A 180 -14.94 -16.97 8.78
CA LYS A 180 -15.83 -17.28 9.90
C LYS A 180 -17.16 -16.51 9.84
N TYR A 181 -17.12 -15.27 9.40
CA TYR A 181 -18.28 -14.43 9.19
C TYR A 181 -18.38 -14.12 7.69
N GLU A 182 -19.26 -14.86 7.01
CA GLU A 182 -19.50 -14.66 5.58
C GLU A 182 -20.51 -13.54 5.33
N LEU A 183 -20.41 -12.91 4.18
CA LEU A 183 -21.33 -11.91 3.70
C LEU A 183 -21.66 -12.21 2.24
N GLY A 184 -22.95 -12.33 1.91
CA GLY A 184 -23.43 -12.62 0.55
C GLY A 184 -24.13 -11.43 -0.07
N GLY A 185 -23.43 -10.60 -0.83
CA GLY A 185 -24.00 -9.45 -1.54
C GLY A 185 -24.52 -8.33 -0.64
N GLY A 186 -23.95 -8.19 0.57
CA GLY A 186 -24.35 -7.16 1.54
C GLY A 186 -23.72 -5.81 1.28
N ASP A 187 -24.22 -4.80 2.01
CA ASP A 187 -23.67 -3.44 1.96
C ASP A 187 -22.77 -3.18 3.18
N LEU A 188 -21.59 -2.64 2.94
CA LEU A 188 -20.69 -2.11 3.96
C LEU A 188 -20.68 -0.58 3.90
N THR A 189 -20.70 0.06 5.06
CA THR A 189 -20.63 1.52 5.15
C THR A 189 -19.45 1.97 6.00
N ASN A 190 -18.97 3.18 5.77
CA ASN A 190 -17.94 3.81 6.61
C ASN A 190 -18.44 4.22 8.01
N ARG A 191 -19.70 3.89 8.35
CA ARG A 191 -20.36 4.24 9.62
C ARG A 191 -20.53 3.07 10.56
N CYS A 192 -20.14 1.86 10.14
CA CYS A 192 -20.22 0.67 10.99
C CYS A 192 -19.00 -0.22 10.79
N SER A 193 -18.73 -1.07 11.77
CA SER A 193 -17.59 -1.99 11.79
C SER A 193 -17.95 -3.41 11.35
N LEU A 194 -18.97 -3.58 10.52
CA LEU A 194 -19.46 -4.87 10.01
C LEU A 194 -18.38 -5.58 9.25
N GLY A 195 -17.46 -5.88 9.12
CA GLY A 195 -16.38 -6.53 8.37
C GLY A 195 -15.08 -6.54 9.16
N LEU A 196 -15.10 -6.03 10.37
CA LEU A 196 -13.90 -5.95 11.20
C LEU A 196 -13.61 -7.30 11.88
N SER A 197 -12.33 -7.67 11.96
CA SER A 197 -11.81 -8.81 12.73
C SER A 197 -12.41 -10.16 12.33
N ASN A 198 -12.49 -10.43 11.05
CA ASN A 198 -12.86 -11.73 10.51
C ASN A 198 -11.65 -12.69 10.51
N GLU A 199 -11.89 -13.96 10.46
CA GLU A 199 -10.89 -15.02 10.51
C GLU A 199 -11.04 -15.96 9.31
N LEU A 200 -9.94 -16.38 8.68
CA LEU A 200 -9.98 -17.42 7.64
C LEU A 200 -10.34 -18.77 8.26
N ILE A 201 -11.25 -19.49 7.60
CA ILE A 201 -11.58 -20.88 7.94
C ILE A 201 -10.68 -21.76 7.07
N GLY A 202 -9.66 -22.37 7.65
CA GLY A 202 -8.76 -23.29 6.94
C GLY A 202 -7.47 -23.51 7.69
#